data_c52981c03479138030c01819385e2f36
#
_entry.id   c52981c03479138030c01819385e2f36
#
_cell.length_a   1.000
_cell.length_b   1.000
_cell.length_c   1.000
_cell.angle_alpha   90.00
_cell.angle_beta   90.00
_cell.angle_gamma   90.00
#
_symmetry.space_group_name_H-M   'P 1'
#
loop_
_entity.id
_entity.type
_entity.pdbx_description
1 polymer ?
#
loop_
_entity_poly.entity_id
_entity_poly.type
_entity_poly.pdbx_seq_one_letter_code
_entity_poly.pdbx_strand_id
1 'polypeptide(L)'
;MKQLVDQKALCVLWCLVSVGLFVALLTLLDSNDRSIAWRTVSLGLLTSLIAIPIGVTLAWVANGRGFIAAVTRTFCIVGVLLPVFVQVSAWDAAFGKLGLLTNMMGDVLKPLVARWPAAVWIHSMIAAPQVAVLFLVALRSGSRRWEDALRMETSAAGANFRILLWRFLPVAVAAMLWTMISCAREIGVTDIYQIGTLSEQVYLGYSLGQLNAIGTAWTAEQLAAAQSLGLGITLIVVAWLAASAMFAFVSMTQTVEQSESQVPAERLQNSKALNIVGSLLLLVLIAVPLANLIGRVGFAVTRVDGQPIATWNAASAITAISGVFTNFRDEFIWSLLIAAAAATIVSVTAMLLAWYCRRSMFGKIFLGLTFGILAATPGPSIGLMIGKLFSASGLSLMVYLYDRTIAAPVIANVLFLLPIAIPIFWFIASQISKDQQQHATLEGVSDWSQLVHFMVLGQWRTNLGAWFLMAAFSFGELSATQMVLPPGMDTVPRLALGMLHAGVNESTAALTLVTLLPVILFCFFAQICFAPERRLRVE
;
A
#
# COMPACT_ATOMS: atom_id res chain seq x y z
N MET A 1 -2.35 -14.25 -31.80
CA MET A 1 -3.77 -14.45 -31.48
C MET A 1 -4.01 -15.68 -30.60
N LYS A 2 -3.55 -16.91 -31.01
CA LYS A 2 -3.72 -18.14 -30.21
C LYS A 2 -3.13 -18.05 -28.79
N GLN A 3 -1.89 -17.59 -28.60
CA GLN A 3 -1.26 -17.41 -27.28
C GLN A 3 -1.99 -16.40 -26.37
N LEU A 4 -2.60 -15.37 -26.95
CA LEU A 4 -3.42 -14.39 -26.21
C LEU A 4 -4.76 -14.98 -25.76
N VAL A 5 -5.37 -15.86 -26.56
CA VAL A 5 -6.61 -16.56 -26.20
C VAL A 5 -6.34 -17.57 -25.09
N ASP A 6 -5.21 -18.30 -25.16
CA ASP A 6 -4.82 -19.28 -24.15
C ASP A 6 -4.52 -18.64 -22.80
N GLN A 7 -3.87 -17.47 -22.77
CA GLN A 7 -3.60 -16.73 -21.53
C GLN A 7 -4.87 -16.26 -20.82
N LYS A 8 -5.92 -15.97 -21.55
CA LYS A 8 -7.19 -15.46 -21.02
C LYS A 8 -8.10 -16.55 -20.50
N ALA A 9 -8.14 -17.66 -21.20
CA ALA A 9 -8.77 -18.87 -20.69
C ALA A 9 -8.11 -19.26 -19.36
N LEU A 10 -6.79 -19.11 -19.25
CA LEU A 10 -6.03 -19.29 -18.01
C LEU A 10 -6.44 -18.28 -16.91
N CYS A 11 -6.62 -16.99 -17.25
CA CYS A 11 -7.07 -15.98 -16.28
C CYS A 11 -8.47 -16.26 -15.73
N VAL A 12 -9.41 -16.56 -16.62
CA VAL A 12 -10.79 -16.89 -16.20
C VAL A 12 -10.82 -18.21 -15.42
N LEU A 13 -10.09 -19.22 -15.89
CA LEU A 13 -9.97 -20.50 -15.21
C LEU A 13 -9.34 -20.31 -13.81
N TRP A 14 -8.29 -19.49 -13.72
CA TRP A 14 -7.65 -19.18 -12.45
C TRP A 14 -8.59 -18.46 -11.47
N CYS A 15 -9.36 -17.48 -11.93
CA CYS A 15 -10.38 -16.83 -11.10
C CYS A 15 -11.42 -17.83 -10.60
N LEU A 16 -11.92 -18.68 -11.47
CA LEU A 16 -12.90 -19.72 -11.11
C LEU A 16 -12.32 -20.74 -10.12
N VAL A 17 -11.11 -21.22 -10.38
CA VAL A 17 -10.40 -22.16 -9.48
C VAL A 17 -10.08 -21.50 -8.15
N SER A 18 -9.64 -20.25 -8.14
CA SER A 18 -9.35 -19.49 -6.90
C SER A 18 -10.61 -19.29 -6.06
N VAL A 19 -11.72 -18.91 -6.69
CA VAL A 19 -13.01 -18.75 -5.98
C VAL A 19 -13.52 -20.11 -5.49
N GLY A 20 -13.46 -21.15 -6.33
CA GLY A 20 -13.86 -22.50 -5.95
C GLY A 20 -13.03 -23.06 -4.79
N LEU A 21 -11.71 -22.87 -4.84
CA LEU A 21 -10.80 -23.25 -3.78
C LEU A 21 -11.10 -22.48 -2.48
N PHE A 22 -11.32 -21.17 -2.57
CA PHE A 22 -11.65 -20.35 -1.41
C PHE A 22 -12.96 -20.81 -0.76
N VAL A 23 -14.01 -21.05 -1.55
CA VAL A 23 -15.30 -21.55 -1.04
C VAL A 23 -15.14 -22.94 -0.42
N ALA A 24 -14.40 -23.86 -1.06
CA ALA A 24 -14.13 -25.18 -0.52
C ALA A 24 -13.37 -25.11 0.81
N LEU A 25 -12.37 -24.23 0.89
CA LEU A 25 -11.58 -24.04 2.10
C LEU A 25 -12.40 -23.39 3.23
N LEU A 26 -13.33 -22.48 2.92
CA LEU A 26 -14.26 -21.92 3.90
C LEU A 26 -15.14 -22.98 4.55
N THR A 27 -15.47 -24.07 3.86
CA THR A 27 -16.27 -25.17 4.43
C THR A 27 -15.52 -25.99 5.49
N LEU A 28 -14.20 -25.95 5.46
CA LEU A 28 -13.32 -26.65 6.40
C LEU A 28 -13.09 -25.88 7.71
N LEU A 29 -13.52 -24.61 7.78
CA LEU A 29 -13.33 -23.74 8.93
C LEU A 29 -14.50 -23.85 9.92
N ASP A 30 -14.19 -23.65 11.20
CA ASP A 30 -15.20 -23.46 12.24
C ASP A 30 -16.04 -22.21 11.98
N SER A 31 -17.21 -22.12 12.61
CA SER A 31 -18.17 -21.02 12.38
C SER A 31 -17.59 -19.65 12.70
N ASN A 32 -16.78 -19.54 13.75
CA ASN A 32 -16.12 -18.29 14.13
C ASN A 32 -15.08 -17.89 13.09
N ASP A 33 -14.20 -18.82 12.73
CA ASP A 33 -13.13 -18.62 11.76
C ASP A 33 -13.66 -18.29 10.38
N ARG A 34 -14.76 -18.95 9.98
CA ARG A 34 -15.48 -18.62 8.75
C ARG A 34 -16.01 -17.19 8.75
N SER A 35 -16.51 -16.71 9.91
CA SER A 35 -17.00 -15.34 10.03
C SER A 35 -15.87 -14.30 9.88
N ILE A 36 -14.68 -14.57 10.44
CA ILE A 36 -13.50 -13.70 10.33
C ILE A 36 -13.00 -13.65 8.88
N ALA A 37 -12.86 -14.81 8.23
CA ALA A 37 -12.47 -14.89 6.83
C ALA A 37 -13.47 -14.13 5.94
N TRP A 38 -14.77 -14.31 6.16
CA TRP A 38 -15.82 -13.62 5.43
C TRP A 38 -15.78 -12.10 5.63
N ARG A 39 -15.59 -11.61 6.86
CA ARG A 39 -15.45 -10.18 7.14
C ARG A 39 -14.24 -9.60 6.41
N THR A 40 -13.08 -10.28 6.43
CA THR A 40 -11.87 -9.84 5.74
C THR A 40 -12.09 -9.71 4.24
N VAL A 41 -12.71 -10.71 3.61
CA VAL A 41 -13.01 -10.71 2.17
C VAL A 41 -14.07 -9.68 1.82
N SER A 42 -15.13 -9.58 2.61
CA SER A 42 -16.23 -8.62 2.38
C SER A 42 -15.74 -7.18 2.47
N LEU A 43 -14.86 -6.86 3.42
CA LEU A 43 -14.24 -5.53 3.53
C LEU A 43 -13.48 -5.20 2.24
N GLY A 44 -12.62 -6.10 1.78
CA GLY A 44 -11.85 -5.90 0.55
C GLY A 44 -12.72 -5.77 -0.71
N LEU A 45 -13.78 -6.58 -0.83
CA LEU A 45 -14.70 -6.51 -1.97
C LEU A 45 -15.48 -5.19 -1.98
N LEU A 46 -16.09 -4.80 -0.85
CA LEU A 46 -16.84 -3.54 -0.75
C LEU A 46 -15.94 -2.33 -1.01
N THR A 47 -14.72 -2.37 -0.48
CA THR A 47 -13.71 -1.35 -0.75
C THR A 47 -13.39 -1.27 -2.25
N SER A 48 -13.20 -2.41 -2.91
CA SER A 48 -12.90 -2.47 -4.34
C SER A 48 -14.01 -1.89 -5.22
N LEU A 49 -15.28 -2.12 -4.84
CA LEU A 49 -16.44 -1.57 -5.56
C LEU A 49 -16.45 -0.04 -5.60
N ILE A 50 -15.91 0.61 -4.58
CA ILE A 50 -15.82 2.08 -4.52
C ILE A 50 -14.46 2.57 -5.09
N ALA A 51 -13.36 1.92 -4.73
CA ALA A 51 -12.02 2.35 -5.10
C ALA A 51 -11.75 2.25 -6.61
N ILE A 52 -12.28 1.20 -7.28
CA ILE A 52 -12.02 0.99 -8.72
C ILE A 52 -12.63 2.11 -9.57
N PRO A 53 -13.92 2.47 -9.48
CA PRO A 53 -14.48 3.58 -10.25
C PRO A 53 -13.77 4.91 -10.01
N ILE A 54 -13.45 5.24 -8.75
CA ILE A 54 -12.72 6.45 -8.39
C ILE A 54 -11.30 6.42 -9.00
N GLY A 55 -10.57 5.31 -8.82
CA GLY A 55 -9.22 5.15 -9.32
C GLY A 55 -9.13 5.18 -10.85
N VAL A 56 -10.08 4.54 -11.56
CA VAL A 56 -10.17 4.60 -13.03
C VAL A 56 -10.39 6.03 -13.51
N THR A 57 -11.29 6.77 -12.86
CA THR A 57 -11.55 8.17 -13.19
C THR A 57 -10.30 9.03 -12.97
N LEU A 58 -9.63 8.88 -11.83
CA LEU A 58 -8.36 9.56 -11.54
C LEU A 58 -7.28 9.20 -12.56
N ALA A 59 -7.16 7.94 -12.97
CA ALA A 59 -6.21 7.49 -13.99
C ALA A 59 -6.46 8.17 -15.34
N TRP A 60 -7.72 8.27 -15.76
CA TRP A 60 -8.07 8.95 -17.01
C TRP A 60 -7.75 10.45 -16.97
N VAL A 61 -8.11 11.13 -15.88
CA VAL A 61 -7.75 12.55 -15.69
C VAL A 61 -6.23 12.72 -15.70
N ALA A 62 -5.51 11.88 -14.96
CA ALA A 62 -4.05 11.90 -14.84
C ALA A 62 -3.33 11.59 -16.16
N ASN A 63 -3.94 10.83 -17.06
CA ASN A 63 -3.36 10.50 -18.37
C ASN A 63 -3.35 11.68 -19.34
N GLY A 64 -4.18 12.70 -19.12
CA GLY A 64 -4.30 13.88 -19.96
C GLY A 64 -3.15 14.89 -19.84
N ARG A 65 -3.31 16.02 -20.58
CA ARG A 65 -2.44 17.20 -20.52
C ARG A 65 -3.11 18.33 -19.72
N GLY A 66 -2.31 19.24 -19.20
CA GLY A 66 -2.76 20.43 -18.50
C GLY A 66 -2.61 20.34 -16.98
N PHE A 67 -3.00 21.42 -16.30
CA PHE A 67 -2.80 21.62 -14.87
C PHE A 67 -3.54 20.57 -14.03
N ILE A 68 -4.82 20.32 -14.29
CA ILE A 68 -5.64 19.35 -13.56
C ILE A 68 -5.03 17.93 -13.65
N ALA A 69 -4.59 17.53 -14.86
CA ALA A 69 -3.93 16.25 -15.04
C ALA A 69 -2.59 16.15 -14.29
N ALA A 70 -1.83 17.23 -14.20
CA ALA A 70 -0.59 17.28 -13.43
C ALA A 70 -0.87 17.16 -11.93
N VAL A 71 -1.82 17.93 -11.39
CA VAL A 71 -2.24 17.85 -9.98
C VAL A 71 -2.76 16.45 -9.66
N THR A 72 -3.59 15.85 -10.52
CA THR A 72 -4.11 14.49 -10.31
C THR A 72 -2.98 13.46 -10.26
N ARG A 73 -1.96 13.55 -11.13
CA ARG A 73 -0.78 12.66 -11.08
C ARG A 73 -0.03 12.79 -9.77
N THR A 74 0.23 14.03 -9.34
CA THR A 74 0.91 14.28 -8.06
C THR A 74 0.08 13.74 -6.90
N PHE A 75 -1.23 13.98 -6.90
CA PHE A 75 -2.14 13.43 -5.90
C PHE A 75 -2.10 11.89 -5.86
N CYS A 76 -2.15 11.22 -7.02
CA CYS A 76 -2.07 9.75 -7.05
C CYS A 76 -0.74 9.24 -6.47
N ILE A 77 0.39 9.89 -6.77
CA ILE A 77 1.71 9.47 -6.25
C ILE A 77 1.76 9.70 -4.74
N VAL A 78 1.40 10.90 -4.27
CA VAL A 78 1.38 11.22 -2.84
C VAL A 78 0.38 10.34 -2.10
N GLY A 79 -0.82 10.15 -2.66
CA GLY A 79 -1.90 9.36 -2.05
C GLY A 79 -1.55 7.89 -1.85
N VAL A 80 -0.73 7.31 -2.76
CA VAL A 80 -0.19 5.95 -2.58
C VAL A 80 0.77 5.86 -1.40
N LEU A 81 1.51 6.93 -1.11
CA LEU A 81 2.55 6.97 -0.08
C LEU A 81 2.06 7.53 1.26
N LEU A 82 0.82 8.04 1.31
CA LEU A 82 0.24 8.54 2.56
C LEU A 82 0.05 7.40 3.57
N PRO A 83 0.59 7.53 4.79
CA PRO A 83 0.34 6.57 5.86
C PRO A 83 -1.15 6.38 6.14
N VAL A 84 -1.54 5.15 6.46
CA VAL A 84 -2.94 4.80 6.73
C VAL A 84 -3.53 5.67 7.84
N PHE A 85 -2.82 5.87 8.94
CA PHE A 85 -3.29 6.69 10.06
C PHE A 85 -3.53 8.16 9.67
N VAL A 86 -2.79 8.70 8.68
CA VAL A 86 -3.04 10.05 8.13
C VAL A 86 -4.40 10.10 7.44
N GLN A 87 -4.72 9.08 6.65
CA GLN A 87 -6.01 8.97 5.98
C GLN A 87 -7.14 8.82 7.00
N VAL A 88 -6.97 7.95 8.00
CA VAL A 88 -7.94 7.79 9.09
C VAL A 88 -8.18 9.12 9.80
N SER A 89 -7.10 9.77 10.26
CA SER A 89 -7.18 11.06 10.98
C SER A 89 -7.89 12.13 10.15
N ALA A 90 -7.55 12.23 8.86
CA ALA A 90 -8.09 13.25 7.98
C ALA A 90 -9.61 13.08 7.74
N TRP A 91 -10.06 11.85 7.54
CA TRP A 91 -11.49 11.56 7.38
C TRP A 91 -12.26 11.58 8.69
N ASP A 92 -11.64 11.12 9.80
CA ASP A 92 -12.26 11.13 11.13
C ASP A 92 -12.39 12.56 11.69
N ALA A 93 -11.46 13.47 11.36
CA ALA A 93 -11.60 14.89 11.63
C ALA A 93 -12.85 15.52 11.00
N ALA A 94 -13.25 15.02 9.81
CA ALA A 94 -14.44 15.45 9.10
C ALA A 94 -15.71 14.75 9.62
N PHE A 95 -15.70 13.42 9.63
CA PHE A 95 -16.87 12.57 9.77
C PHE A 95 -16.86 11.66 11.01
N GLY A 96 -15.79 11.66 11.82
CA GLY A 96 -15.71 10.88 13.04
C GLY A 96 -16.72 11.30 14.11
N LYS A 97 -16.71 10.63 15.27
CA LYS A 97 -17.59 10.92 16.40
C LYS A 97 -17.52 12.38 16.84
N LEU A 98 -16.34 12.97 16.78
CA LEU A 98 -16.07 14.39 17.08
C LEU A 98 -15.87 15.22 15.80
N GLY A 99 -16.19 14.67 14.63
CA GLY A 99 -15.95 15.30 13.34
C GLY A 99 -16.67 16.63 13.17
N LEU A 100 -16.03 17.58 12.47
CA LEU A 100 -16.61 18.90 12.27
C LEU A 100 -17.91 18.82 11.46
N LEU A 101 -17.94 18.03 10.38
CA LEU A 101 -19.14 17.87 9.56
C LEU A 101 -20.23 17.05 10.27
N THR A 102 -19.85 16.04 11.04
CA THR A 102 -20.82 15.26 11.83
C THR A 102 -21.54 16.13 12.86
N ASN A 103 -20.79 17.04 13.52
CA ASN A 103 -21.38 17.99 14.47
C ASN A 103 -22.30 19.01 13.79
N MET A 104 -22.02 19.43 12.56
CA MET A 104 -22.84 20.35 11.79
C MET A 104 -24.11 19.70 11.21
N MET A 105 -24.02 18.47 10.75
CA MET A 105 -25.12 17.76 10.05
C MET A 105 -25.93 16.84 10.96
N GLY A 106 -25.55 16.70 12.22
CA GLY A 106 -26.31 15.97 13.22
C GLY A 106 -26.44 14.47 12.97
N ASP A 107 -27.57 13.91 13.35
CA ASP A 107 -27.81 12.46 13.35
C ASP A 107 -27.89 11.82 11.95
N VAL A 108 -28.05 12.61 10.90
CA VAL A 108 -28.20 12.11 9.52
C VAL A 108 -26.96 11.36 9.02
N LEU A 109 -25.76 11.82 9.41
CA LEU A 109 -24.50 11.20 8.98
C LEU A 109 -24.02 10.07 9.90
N LYS A 110 -24.48 10.00 11.15
CA LYS A 110 -24.00 9.02 12.13
C LYS A 110 -24.01 7.56 11.64
N PRO A 111 -25.05 7.07 10.94
CA PRO A 111 -25.05 5.69 10.44
C PRO A 111 -24.02 5.44 9.35
N LEU A 112 -23.72 6.47 8.52
CA LEU A 112 -22.79 6.36 7.39
C LEU A 112 -21.33 6.40 7.81
N VAL A 113 -21.05 7.02 8.96
CA VAL A 113 -19.68 7.21 9.48
C VAL A 113 -19.33 6.26 10.62
N ALA A 114 -20.19 5.30 10.92
CA ALA A 114 -19.97 4.32 11.97
C ALA A 114 -19.48 2.97 11.41
N ARG A 115 -18.53 2.34 12.10
CA ARG A 115 -18.06 0.96 11.85
C ARG A 115 -17.81 0.63 10.37
N TRP A 116 -18.59 -0.27 9.77
CA TRP A 116 -18.39 -0.79 8.41
C TRP A 116 -18.37 0.27 7.30
N PRO A 117 -19.37 1.17 7.19
CA PRO A 117 -19.35 2.21 6.16
C PRO A 117 -18.12 3.10 6.24
N ALA A 118 -17.71 3.51 7.45
CA ALA A 118 -16.52 4.32 7.63
C ALA A 118 -15.25 3.58 7.23
N ALA A 119 -15.09 2.33 7.66
CA ALA A 119 -13.92 1.53 7.30
C ALA A 119 -13.84 1.28 5.78
N VAL A 120 -14.96 0.93 5.13
CA VAL A 120 -15.02 0.75 3.68
C VAL A 120 -14.67 2.05 2.96
N TRP A 121 -15.20 3.20 3.42
CA TRP A 121 -14.88 4.51 2.85
C TRP A 121 -13.39 4.83 2.94
N ILE A 122 -12.81 4.73 4.13
CA ILE A 122 -11.39 5.08 4.35
C ILE A 122 -10.47 4.16 3.55
N HIS A 123 -10.70 2.84 3.59
CA HIS A 123 -9.95 1.91 2.76
C HIS A 123 -10.10 2.21 1.26
N SER A 124 -11.29 2.66 0.82
CA SER A 124 -11.50 3.04 -0.58
C SER A 124 -10.68 4.29 -0.95
N MET A 125 -10.55 5.25 -0.05
CA MET A 125 -9.74 6.45 -0.26
C MET A 125 -8.24 6.14 -0.27
N ILE A 126 -7.79 5.15 0.51
CA ILE A 126 -6.42 4.63 0.47
C ILE A 126 -6.15 3.86 -0.83
N ALA A 127 -7.09 3.04 -1.26
CA ALA A 127 -6.93 2.18 -2.44
C ALA A 127 -7.09 2.94 -3.76
N ALA A 128 -7.92 3.98 -3.85
CA ALA A 128 -8.20 4.68 -5.10
C ALA A 128 -6.96 5.26 -5.80
N PRO A 129 -5.98 5.91 -5.13
CA PRO A 129 -4.72 6.31 -5.75
C PRO A 129 -3.90 5.12 -6.26
N GLN A 130 -3.88 4.00 -5.55
CA GLN A 130 -3.17 2.77 -5.95
C GLN A 130 -3.78 2.18 -7.23
N VAL A 131 -5.11 2.06 -7.27
CA VAL A 131 -5.87 1.66 -8.45
C VAL A 131 -5.60 2.62 -9.62
N ALA A 132 -5.58 3.94 -9.36
CA ALA A 132 -5.29 4.94 -10.39
C ALA A 132 -3.90 4.74 -11.01
N VAL A 133 -2.88 4.44 -10.23
CA VAL A 133 -1.52 4.16 -10.73
C VAL A 133 -1.51 2.91 -11.60
N LEU A 134 -2.16 1.82 -11.19
CA LEU A 134 -2.26 0.58 -11.99
C LEU A 134 -2.94 0.83 -13.35
N PHE A 135 -4.07 1.54 -13.35
CA PHE A 135 -4.78 1.89 -14.59
C PHE A 135 -4.00 2.89 -15.44
N LEU A 136 -3.27 3.84 -14.83
CA LEU A 136 -2.43 4.77 -15.56
C LEU A 136 -1.29 4.06 -16.31
N VAL A 137 -0.67 3.06 -15.68
CA VAL A 137 0.31 2.18 -16.33
C VAL A 137 -0.34 1.46 -17.51
N ALA A 138 -1.52 0.85 -17.32
CA ALA A 138 -2.24 0.17 -18.38
C ALA A 138 -2.62 1.11 -19.53
N LEU A 139 -3.06 2.34 -19.24
CA LEU A 139 -3.38 3.36 -20.25
C LEU A 139 -2.16 3.78 -21.08
N ARG A 140 -0.95 3.66 -20.54
CA ARG A 140 0.28 4.06 -21.21
C ARG A 140 1.01 2.91 -21.91
N SER A 141 0.80 1.67 -21.50
CA SER A 141 1.46 0.49 -22.05
C SER A 141 0.74 -0.12 -23.27
N GLY A 142 -0.41 0.41 -23.71
CA GLY A 142 -1.19 -0.17 -24.81
C GLY A 142 -0.60 0.10 -26.19
N SER A 143 -0.62 -0.92 -27.06
CA SER A 143 -0.24 -0.79 -28.47
C SER A 143 -1.34 -0.14 -29.29
N ARG A 144 -1.11 1.09 -29.76
CA ARG A 144 -2.03 1.75 -30.70
C ARG A 144 -2.28 0.94 -31.97
N ARG A 145 -1.25 0.28 -32.49
CA ARG A 145 -1.36 -0.55 -33.70
C ARG A 145 -2.42 -1.66 -33.55
N TRP A 146 -2.47 -2.29 -32.38
CA TRP A 146 -3.47 -3.31 -32.10
C TRP A 146 -4.89 -2.71 -31.96
N GLU A 147 -5.02 -1.57 -31.31
CA GLU A 147 -6.30 -0.85 -31.18
C GLU A 147 -6.82 -0.38 -32.54
N ASP A 148 -5.95 0.17 -33.37
CA ASP A 148 -6.30 0.63 -34.72
C ASP A 148 -6.68 -0.57 -35.63
N ALA A 149 -5.96 -1.70 -35.53
CA ALA A 149 -6.32 -2.92 -36.25
C ALA A 149 -7.72 -3.43 -35.84
N LEU A 150 -8.04 -3.43 -34.53
CA LEU A 150 -9.37 -3.80 -34.03
C LEU A 150 -10.47 -2.88 -34.55
N ARG A 151 -10.20 -1.58 -34.66
CA ARG A 151 -11.15 -0.59 -35.19
C ARG A 151 -11.37 -0.74 -36.70
N MET A 152 -10.38 -1.28 -37.41
CA MET A 152 -10.54 -1.59 -38.82
C MET A 152 -11.31 -2.90 -39.06
N GLU A 153 -11.21 -3.87 -38.14
CA GLU A 153 -11.85 -5.18 -38.28
C GLU A 153 -13.29 -5.26 -37.77
N THR A 154 -13.67 -4.32 -36.85
CA THR A 154 -14.97 -4.39 -36.16
C THR A 154 -15.61 -3.00 -36.05
N SER A 155 -16.92 -2.97 -35.74
CA SER A 155 -17.59 -1.72 -35.41
C SER A 155 -16.93 -1.00 -34.23
N ALA A 156 -17.06 0.32 -34.13
CA ALA A 156 -16.50 1.11 -33.04
C ALA A 156 -16.93 0.59 -31.66
N ALA A 157 -18.18 0.18 -31.50
CA ALA A 157 -18.68 -0.43 -30.28
C ALA A 157 -18.02 -1.79 -29.97
N GLY A 158 -17.86 -2.64 -30.98
CA GLY A 158 -17.18 -3.93 -30.86
C GLY A 158 -15.70 -3.79 -30.54
N ALA A 159 -15.00 -2.84 -31.17
CA ALA A 159 -13.60 -2.52 -30.87
C ALA A 159 -13.45 -2.03 -29.43
N ASN A 160 -14.26 -1.06 -28.98
CA ASN A 160 -14.22 -0.54 -27.62
C ASN A 160 -14.53 -1.64 -26.58
N PHE A 161 -15.51 -2.51 -26.83
CA PHE A 161 -15.83 -3.63 -25.95
C PHE A 161 -14.66 -4.61 -25.83
N ARG A 162 -14.02 -4.96 -26.97
CA ARG A 162 -12.84 -5.83 -26.97
C ARG A 162 -11.65 -5.19 -26.26
N ILE A 163 -11.40 -3.88 -26.45
CA ILE A 163 -10.35 -3.13 -25.73
C ILE A 163 -10.65 -3.15 -24.23
N LEU A 164 -11.88 -2.86 -23.82
CA LEU A 164 -12.30 -2.91 -22.43
C LEU A 164 -12.03 -4.30 -21.83
N LEU A 165 -12.52 -5.34 -22.48
CA LEU A 165 -12.40 -6.72 -21.98
C LEU A 165 -10.94 -7.20 -21.93
N TRP A 166 -10.15 -6.83 -22.94
CA TRP A 166 -8.84 -7.42 -23.11
C TRP A 166 -7.71 -6.62 -22.47
N ARG A 167 -7.86 -5.35 -22.30
CA ARG A 167 -6.85 -4.47 -21.71
C ARG A 167 -7.15 -4.10 -20.27
N PHE A 168 -8.39 -3.73 -19.99
CA PHE A 168 -8.76 -3.16 -18.71
C PHE A 168 -9.30 -4.16 -17.70
N LEU A 169 -9.98 -5.22 -18.13
CA LEU A 169 -10.50 -6.24 -17.21
C LEU A 169 -9.40 -6.94 -16.40
N PRO A 170 -8.27 -7.38 -17.00
CA PRO A 170 -7.18 -7.96 -16.20
C PRO A 170 -6.61 -6.99 -15.15
N VAL A 171 -6.51 -5.70 -15.50
CA VAL A 171 -6.05 -4.66 -14.58
C VAL A 171 -7.07 -4.42 -13.47
N ALA A 172 -8.37 -4.43 -13.79
CA ALA A 172 -9.43 -4.30 -12.80
C ALA A 172 -9.42 -5.46 -11.80
N VAL A 173 -9.24 -6.69 -12.30
CA VAL A 173 -9.09 -7.88 -11.43
C VAL A 173 -7.83 -7.78 -10.56
N ALA A 174 -6.70 -7.38 -11.14
CA ALA A 174 -5.46 -7.18 -10.38
C ALA A 174 -5.62 -6.08 -9.32
N ALA A 175 -6.28 -4.98 -9.65
CA ALA A 175 -6.57 -3.89 -8.73
C ALA A 175 -7.51 -4.32 -7.60
N MET A 176 -8.55 -5.11 -7.91
CA MET A 176 -9.45 -5.69 -6.92
C MET A 176 -8.69 -6.60 -5.95
N LEU A 177 -7.89 -7.53 -6.46
CA LEU A 177 -7.10 -8.45 -5.65
C LEU A 177 -6.07 -7.69 -4.79
N TRP A 178 -5.39 -6.69 -5.35
CA TRP A 178 -4.48 -5.84 -4.60
C TRP A 178 -5.17 -5.07 -3.47
N THR A 179 -6.35 -4.51 -3.73
CA THR A 179 -7.16 -3.82 -2.72
C THR A 179 -7.57 -4.78 -1.59
N MET A 180 -8.01 -5.99 -1.94
CA MET A 180 -8.35 -7.02 -0.95
C MET A 180 -7.15 -7.41 -0.08
N ILE A 181 -5.98 -7.60 -0.69
CA ILE A 181 -4.71 -7.87 0.00
C ILE A 181 -4.36 -6.71 0.94
N SER A 182 -4.44 -5.48 0.46
CA SER A 182 -4.12 -4.29 1.26
C SER A 182 -5.03 -4.17 2.48
N CYS A 183 -6.34 -4.39 2.33
CA CYS A 183 -7.29 -4.41 3.45
C CYS A 183 -7.02 -5.55 4.43
N ALA A 184 -6.64 -6.73 3.95
CA ALA A 184 -6.36 -7.89 4.79
C ALA A 184 -5.07 -7.77 5.61
N ARG A 185 -4.11 -6.94 5.18
CA ARG A 185 -2.80 -6.75 5.82
C ARG A 185 -2.78 -5.65 6.87
N GLU A 186 -3.71 -4.72 6.79
CA GLU A 186 -3.72 -3.47 7.52
C GLU A 186 -4.59 -3.61 8.78
N ILE A 187 -4.19 -2.97 9.88
CA ILE A 187 -4.93 -2.99 11.14
C ILE A 187 -5.41 -1.63 11.61
N GLY A 188 -4.79 -0.53 11.20
CA GLY A 188 -5.07 0.79 11.77
C GLY A 188 -6.52 1.25 11.55
N VAL A 189 -7.13 0.92 10.40
CA VAL A 189 -8.55 1.19 10.16
C VAL A 189 -9.44 0.20 10.90
N THR A 190 -9.11 -1.10 10.80
CA THR A 190 -9.96 -2.16 11.34
C THR A 190 -10.01 -2.14 12.86
N ASP A 191 -8.91 -1.79 13.53
CA ASP A 191 -8.80 -1.63 14.97
C ASP A 191 -9.65 -0.42 15.47
N ILE A 192 -9.51 0.75 14.84
CA ILE A 192 -10.27 1.96 15.23
C ILE A 192 -11.78 1.76 15.07
N TYR A 193 -12.20 1.11 13.97
CA TYR A 193 -13.62 0.85 13.71
C TYR A 193 -14.12 -0.51 14.21
N GLN A 194 -13.28 -1.27 14.92
CA GLN A 194 -13.58 -2.55 15.55
C GLN A 194 -14.24 -3.55 14.58
N ILE A 195 -13.56 -3.78 13.46
CA ILE A 195 -13.98 -4.76 12.46
C ILE A 195 -13.10 -6.00 12.58
N GLY A 196 -13.64 -7.08 13.11
CA GLY A 196 -12.94 -8.34 13.36
C GLY A 196 -12.43 -9.01 12.08
N THR A 197 -11.43 -8.42 11.42
CA THR A 197 -10.69 -9.01 10.29
C THR A 197 -9.59 -9.93 10.79
N LEU A 198 -8.97 -10.67 9.87
CA LEU A 198 -7.86 -11.55 10.20
C LEU A 198 -6.71 -10.80 10.90
N SER A 199 -6.31 -9.64 10.36
CA SER A 199 -5.22 -8.82 10.95
C SER A 199 -5.56 -8.33 12.35
N GLU A 200 -6.78 -7.85 12.54
CA GLU A 200 -7.25 -7.35 13.83
C GLU A 200 -7.35 -8.49 14.87
N GLN A 201 -7.82 -9.68 14.48
CA GLN A 201 -7.89 -10.83 15.39
C GLN A 201 -6.51 -11.33 15.83
N VAL A 202 -5.52 -11.34 14.92
CA VAL A 202 -4.13 -11.68 15.29
C VAL A 202 -3.56 -10.64 16.26
N TYR A 203 -3.82 -9.35 16.01
CA TYR A 203 -3.40 -8.26 16.89
C TYR A 203 -4.04 -8.34 18.27
N LEU A 204 -5.36 -8.52 18.34
CA LEU A 204 -6.08 -8.68 19.60
C LEU A 204 -5.61 -9.90 20.39
N GLY A 205 -5.46 -11.05 19.74
CA GLY A 205 -4.97 -12.27 20.38
C GLY A 205 -3.57 -12.08 20.98
N TYR A 206 -2.71 -11.31 20.32
CA TYR A 206 -1.41 -10.91 20.86
C TYR A 206 -1.57 -9.95 22.06
N SER A 207 -2.32 -8.87 21.91
CA SER A 207 -2.50 -7.83 22.92
C SER A 207 -3.16 -8.34 24.20
N LEU A 208 -4.05 -9.34 24.08
CA LEU A 208 -4.70 -10.03 25.21
C LEU A 208 -3.84 -11.14 25.83
N GLY A 209 -2.61 -11.35 25.34
CA GLY A 209 -1.71 -12.38 25.82
C GLY A 209 -2.09 -13.82 25.41
N GLN A 210 -3.14 -13.99 24.60
CA GLN A 210 -3.59 -15.32 24.15
C GLN A 210 -2.58 -15.99 23.21
N LEU A 211 -1.76 -15.19 22.51
CA LEU A 211 -0.70 -15.65 21.60
C LEU A 211 0.70 -15.51 22.22
N ASN A 212 0.80 -14.98 23.43
CA ASN A 212 2.05 -14.65 24.11
C ASN A 212 2.54 -15.78 25.00
N ALA A 213 3.03 -16.84 24.45
CA ALA A 213 3.97 -17.68 25.17
C ALA A 213 5.42 -17.28 24.83
N ILE A 214 5.78 -16.02 24.99
CA ILE A 214 7.17 -15.60 24.97
C ILE A 214 7.80 -16.07 26.30
N GLY A 215 8.60 -17.14 26.23
CA GLY A 215 9.38 -17.64 27.37
C GLY A 215 8.70 -18.64 28.31
N THR A 216 7.45 -19.05 28.09
CA THR A 216 6.80 -20.12 28.86
C THR A 216 6.36 -21.25 27.94
N ALA A 217 6.50 -22.50 28.42
CA ALA A 217 5.94 -23.66 27.72
C ALA A 217 4.43 -23.45 27.53
N TRP A 218 3.98 -23.54 26.28
CA TRP A 218 2.56 -23.42 25.95
C TRP A 218 1.76 -24.45 26.73
N THR A 219 0.75 -24.02 27.47
CA THR A 219 -0.23 -24.96 28.00
C THR A 219 -1.02 -25.57 26.83
N ALA A 220 -1.53 -26.79 27.00
CA ALA A 220 -2.32 -27.47 25.97
C ALA A 220 -3.54 -26.62 25.53
N GLU A 221 -4.14 -25.84 26.43
CA GLU A 221 -5.24 -24.91 26.16
C GLU A 221 -4.78 -23.69 25.35
N GLN A 222 -3.60 -23.13 25.64
CA GLN A 222 -3.05 -22.00 24.86
C GLN A 222 -2.63 -22.45 23.46
N LEU A 223 -2.12 -23.67 23.34
CA LEU A 223 -1.80 -24.27 22.05
C LEU A 223 -3.08 -24.55 21.24
N ALA A 224 -4.13 -25.07 21.88
CA ALA A 224 -5.43 -25.31 21.25
C ALA A 224 -6.11 -23.98 20.86
N ALA A 225 -6.05 -22.94 21.70
CA ALA A 225 -6.55 -21.61 21.38
C ALA A 225 -5.76 -20.94 20.24
N ALA A 226 -4.44 -21.09 20.22
CA ALA A 226 -3.60 -20.59 19.12
C ALA A 226 -3.80 -21.40 17.82
N GLN A 227 -4.06 -22.70 17.93
CA GLN A 227 -4.43 -23.55 16.80
C GLN A 227 -5.83 -23.25 16.28
N SER A 228 -6.79 -22.95 17.16
CA SER A 228 -8.14 -22.57 16.76
C SER A 228 -8.20 -21.15 16.17
N LEU A 229 -7.42 -20.21 16.68
CA LEU A 229 -7.40 -18.82 16.22
C LEU A 229 -6.61 -18.57 14.93
N GLY A 230 -5.78 -19.48 14.48
CA GLY A 230 -4.88 -18.93 13.53
C GLY A 230 -4.32 -19.79 12.41
N LEU A 231 -4.05 -21.04 12.62
CA LEU A 231 -3.35 -21.81 11.57
C LEU A 231 -4.25 -22.11 10.37
N GLY A 232 -5.50 -22.50 10.61
CA GLY A 232 -6.42 -22.85 9.52
C GLY A 232 -6.82 -21.63 8.68
N ILE A 233 -7.31 -20.57 9.30
CA ILE A 233 -7.77 -19.35 8.59
C ILE A 233 -6.59 -18.66 7.94
N THR A 234 -5.50 -18.46 8.69
CA THR A 234 -4.31 -17.79 8.18
C THR A 234 -3.78 -18.53 6.96
N LEU A 235 -3.64 -19.84 7.03
CA LEU A 235 -3.16 -20.64 5.90
C LEU A 235 -4.09 -20.57 4.68
N ILE A 236 -5.40 -20.57 4.88
CA ILE A 236 -6.37 -20.58 3.79
C ILE A 236 -6.45 -19.21 3.10
N VAL A 237 -6.61 -18.14 3.88
CA VAL A 237 -6.66 -16.77 3.33
C VAL A 237 -5.31 -16.39 2.73
N VAL A 238 -4.21 -16.74 3.41
CA VAL A 238 -2.86 -16.51 2.90
C VAL A 238 -2.60 -17.31 1.62
N ALA A 239 -2.97 -18.58 1.55
CA ALA A 239 -2.80 -19.39 0.34
C ALA A 239 -3.60 -18.84 -0.85
N TRP A 240 -4.85 -18.43 -0.61
CA TRP A 240 -5.69 -17.85 -1.65
C TRP A 240 -5.17 -16.49 -2.13
N LEU A 241 -4.82 -15.61 -1.20
CA LEU A 241 -4.25 -14.29 -1.52
C LEU A 241 -2.86 -14.42 -2.16
N ALA A 242 -2.02 -15.37 -1.69
CA ALA A 242 -0.72 -15.65 -2.27
C ALA A 242 -0.82 -16.13 -3.71
N ALA A 243 -1.73 -17.06 -3.98
CA ALA A 243 -1.99 -17.52 -5.34
C ALA A 243 -2.48 -16.39 -6.25
N SER A 244 -3.36 -15.54 -5.75
CA SER A 244 -3.89 -14.37 -6.46
C SER A 244 -2.81 -13.31 -6.72
N ALA A 245 -1.96 -13.03 -5.75
CA ALA A 245 -0.84 -12.10 -5.87
C ALA A 245 0.23 -12.63 -6.84
N MET A 246 0.56 -13.92 -6.79
CA MET A 246 1.46 -14.56 -7.74
C MET A 246 0.94 -14.43 -9.18
N PHE A 247 -0.35 -14.65 -9.38
CA PHE A 247 -0.98 -14.48 -10.68
C PHE A 247 -0.89 -13.02 -11.18
N ALA A 248 -1.20 -12.04 -10.32
CA ALA A 248 -1.09 -10.62 -10.65
C ALA A 248 0.36 -10.25 -11.01
N PHE A 249 1.34 -10.74 -10.25
CA PHE A 249 2.75 -10.51 -10.51
C PHE A 249 3.20 -11.10 -11.87
N VAL A 250 2.85 -12.34 -12.17
CA VAL A 250 3.19 -12.98 -13.47
C VAL A 250 2.55 -12.21 -14.61
N SER A 251 1.30 -11.79 -14.47
CA SER A 251 0.60 -11.00 -15.49
C SER A 251 1.26 -9.65 -15.73
N MET A 252 1.71 -8.96 -14.67
CA MET A 252 2.43 -7.68 -14.76
C MET A 252 3.80 -7.84 -15.44
N THR A 253 4.56 -8.88 -15.11
CA THR A 253 5.88 -9.11 -15.71
C THR A 253 5.81 -9.38 -17.21
N GLN A 254 4.79 -10.11 -17.66
CA GLN A 254 4.55 -10.34 -19.09
C GLN A 254 4.20 -9.05 -19.83
N THR A 255 3.40 -8.16 -19.19
CA THR A 255 3.01 -6.88 -19.80
C THR A 255 4.22 -5.95 -19.96
N VAL A 256 5.14 -5.95 -19.00
CA VAL A 256 6.37 -5.15 -19.04
C VAL A 256 7.33 -5.64 -20.11
N GLU A 257 7.54 -6.97 -20.22
CA GLU A 257 8.41 -7.55 -21.28
C GLU A 257 7.88 -7.26 -22.70
N GLN A 258 6.57 -7.14 -22.89
CA GLN A 258 5.95 -6.80 -24.18
C GLN A 258 6.02 -5.31 -24.51
N SER A 259 6.23 -4.44 -23.51
CA SER A 259 6.23 -2.97 -23.68
C SER A 259 7.55 -2.41 -24.23
N GLU A 260 8.63 -3.18 -24.30
CA GLU A 260 9.96 -2.72 -24.77
C GLU A 260 9.97 -2.20 -26.22
N SER A 261 8.94 -2.49 -27.01
CA SER A 261 8.87 -2.13 -28.44
C SER A 261 7.91 -0.97 -28.78
N GLN A 262 7.39 -0.24 -27.79
CA GLN A 262 6.26 0.66 -28.04
C GLN A 262 6.61 2.14 -27.92
N VAL A 263 6.23 2.90 -28.97
CA VAL A 263 6.24 4.36 -28.97
C VAL A 263 5.31 4.87 -27.85
N PRO A 264 5.78 5.78 -26.98
CA PRO A 264 4.97 6.30 -25.89
C PRO A 264 3.64 6.85 -26.41
N ALA A 265 2.54 6.41 -25.82
CA ALA A 265 1.22 6.91 -26.19
C ALA A 265 1.18 8.44 -25.97
N GLU A 266 0.83 9.17 -27.03
CA GLU A 266 0.71 10.62 -26.95
C GLU A 266 -0.40 11.01 -25.98
N ARG A 267 -0.08 11.90 -25.03
CA ARG A 267 -1.07 12.39 -24.07
C ARG A 267 -2.08 13.27 -24.80
N LEU A 268 -3.34 12.88 -24.76
CA LEU A 268 -4.45 13.64 -25.30
C LEU A 268 -4.87 14.76 -24.34
N GLN A 269 -5.41 15.84 -24.90
CA GLN A 269 -6.03 16.86 -24.07
C GLN A 269 -7.34 16.33 -23.49
N ASN A 270 -7.53 16.45 -22.18
CA ASN A 270 -8.78 16.04 -21.54
C ASN A 270 -9.96 16.86 -22.04
N SER A 271 -11.12 16.22 -22.17
CA SER A 271 -12.38 16.94 -22.40
C SER A 271 -12.69 17.88 -21.23
N LYS A 272 -13.47 18.95 -21.49
CA LYS A 272 -13.92 19.86 -20.42
C LYS A 272 -14.68 19.12 -19.31
N ALA A 273 -15.55 18.17 -19.68
CA ALA A 273 -16.29 17.34 -18.73
C ALA A 273 -15.35 16.52 -17.83
N LEU A 274 -14.33 15.88 -18.38
CA LEU A 274 -13.36 15.09 -17.62
C LEU A 274 -12.55 15.96 -16.65
N ASN A 275 -12.18 17.19 -17.06
CA ASN A 275 -11.50 18.14 -16.18
C ASN A 275 -12.41 18.60 -15.03
N ILE A 276 -13.70 18.81 -15.28
CA ILE A 276 -14.67 19.16 -14.23
C ILE A 276 -14.79 18.00 -13.22
N VAL A 277 -15.01 16.79 -13.71
CA VAL A 277 -15.09 15.60 -12.83
C VAL A 277 -13.80 15.42 -12.03
N GLY A 278 -12.63 15.57 -12.67
CA GLY A 278 -11.34 15.50 -11.99
C GLY A 278 -11.18 16.57 -10.92
N SER A 279 -11.60 17.82 -11.20
CA SER A 279 -11.54 18.91 -10.22
C SER A 279 -12.46 18.65 -9.02
N LEU A 280 -13.67 18.14 -9.25
CA LEU A 280 -14.60 17.79 -8.17
C LEU A 280 -14.06 16.63 -7.31
N LEU A 281 -13.49 15.61 -7.94
CA LEU A 281 -12.84 14.51 -7.21
C LEU A 281 -11.68 15.02 -6.36
N LEU A 282 -10.79 15.85 -6.91
CA LEU A 282 -9.67 16.41 -6.16
C LEU A 282 -10.14 17.31 -5.02
N LEU A 283 -11.22 18.07 -5.23
CA LEU A 283 -11.83 18.88 -4.17
C LEU A 283 -12.28 17.98 -3.00
N VAL A 284 -13.00 16.90 -3.28
CA VAL A 284 -13.46 15.98 -2.24
C VAL A 284 -12.31 15.25 -1.58
N LEU A 285 -11.36 14.71 -2.35
CA LEU A 285 -10.31 13.83 -1.85
C LEU A 285 -9.16 14.56 -1.15
N ILE A 286 -8.96 15.84 -1.44
CA ILE A 286 -7.88 16.66 -0.86
C ILE A 286 -8.45 17.77 0.02
N ALA A 287 -9.32 18.61 -0.53
CA ALA A 287 -9.72 19.84 0.15
C ALA A 287 -10.59 19.54 1.40
N VAL A 288 -11.50 18.55 1.32
CA VAL A 288 -12.36 18.20 2.46
C VAL A 288 -11.52 17.66 3.63
N PRO A 289 -10.67 16.62 3.49
CA PRO A 289 -9.85 16.12 4.60
C PRO A 289 -8.90 17.18 5.14
N LEU A 290 -8.21 17.90 4.27
CA LEU A 290 -7.21 18.90 4.67
C LEU A 290 -7.85 20.09 5.39
N ALA A 291 -8.98 20.61 4.90
CA ALA A 291 -9.69 21.70 5.54
C ALA A 291 -10.19 21.31 6.95
N ASN A 292 -10.66 20.06 7.12
CA ASN A 292 -11.09 19.59 8.42
C ASN A 292 -9.92 19.40 9.39
N LEU A 293 -8.76 18.91 8.94
CA LEU A 293 -7.55 18.83 9.75
C LEU A 293 -7.09 20.23 10.19
N ILE A 294 -7.00 21.18 9.26
CA ILE A 294 -6.62 22.59 9.56
C ILE A 294 -7.64 23.22 10.51
N GLY A 295 -8.93 22.98 10.26
CA GLY A 295 -9.97 23.42 11.18
C GLY A 295 -9.76 22.88 12.58
N ARG A 296 -9.45 21.57 12.70
CA ARG A 296 -9.27 20.90 14.01
C ARG A 296 -8.06 21.44 14.78
N VAL A 297 -6.94 21.66 14.12
CA VAL A 297 -5.70 22.14 14.78
C VAL A 297 -5.90 23.48 15.48
N GLY A 298 -6.72 24.38 14.93
CA GLY A 298 -6.93 25.72 15.49
C GLY A 298 -8.07 25.81 16.51
N PHE A 299 -8.85 24.76 16.73
CA PHE A 299 -9.94 24.78 17.72
C PHE A 299 -9.39 24.61 19.14
N ALA A 300 -9.50 25.69 19.94
CA ALA A 300 -9.27 25.65 21.37
C ALA A 300 -10.60 25.74 22.11
N VAL A 301 -10.81 24.89 23.10
CA VAL A 301 -11.96 24.95 23.99
C VAL A 301 -11.58 25.79 25.19
N THR A 302 -12.07 27.04 25.25
CA THR A 302 -11.95 27.90 26.40
C THR A 302 -13.23 27.89 27.21
N ARG A 303 -13.13 27.91 28.53
CA ARG A 303 -14.31 28.07 29.41
C ARG A 303 -14.53 29.53 29.64
N VAL A 304 -15.64 30.07 29.18
CA VAL A 304 -16.11 31.41 29.47
C VAL A 304 -17.39 31.28 30.28
N ASP A 305 -17.42 31.83 31.47
CA ASP A 305 -18.55 31.74 32.42
C ASP A 305 -19.00 30.30 32.72
N GLY A 306 -18.02 29.37 32.80
CA GLY A 306 -18.27 27.96 33.07
C GLY A 306 -18.77 27.14 31.85
N GLN A 307 -19.08 27.78 30.73
CA GLN A 307 -19.51 27.13 29.48
C GLN A 307 -18.30 26.87 28.56
N PRO A 308 -18.16 25.69 28.00
CA PRO A 308 -17.11 25.38 27.01
C PRO A 308 -17.44 26.06 25.68
N ILE A 309 -16.68 27.07 25.32
CA ILE A 309 -16.77 27.74 24.03
C ILE A 309 -15.58 27.28 23.16
N ALA A 310 -15.88 26.65 22.03
CA ALA A 310 -14.87 26.30 21.05
C ALA A 310 -14.65 27.47 20.10
N THR A 311 -13.45 28.05 20.12
CA THR A 311 -13.06 29.12 19.21
C THR A 311 -11.87 28.70 18.37
N TRP A 312 -11.89 29.03 17.10
CA TRP A 312 -10.74 28.83 16.22
C TRP A 312 -9.75 29.98 16.38
N ASN A 313 -8.49 29.66 16.64
CA ASN A 313 -7.44 30.65 16.84
C ASN A 313 -6.14 30.19 16.15
N ALA A 314 -5.56 31.05 15.32
CA ALA A 314 -4.31 30.79 14.64
C ALA A 314 -3.12 30.57 15.61
N ALA A 315 -3.09 31.28 16.74
CA ALA A 315 -2.06 31.10 17.77
C ALA A 315 -2.13 29.67 18.37
N SER A 316 -3.34 29.16 18.63
CA SER A 316 -3.53 27.78 19.12
C SER A 316 -3.06 26.75 18.07
N ALA A 317 -3.34 27.00 16.79
CA ALA A 317 -2.85 26.14 15.71
C ALA A 317 -1.31 26.12 15.64
N ILE A 318 -0.67 27.27 15.73
CA ILE A 318 0.80 27.38 15.75
C ILE A 318 1.38 26.67 16.97
N THR A 319 0.78 26.86 18.15
CA THR A 319 1.21 26.20 19.39
C THR A 319 1.06 24.67 19.28
N ALA A 320 -0.06 24.18 18.75
CA ALA A 320 -0.26 22.74 18.55
C ALA A 320 0.77 22.14 17.58
N ILE A 321 1.03 22.81 16.45
CA ILE A 321 2.03 22.37 15.45
C ILE A 321 3.46 22.43 16.03
N SER A 322 3.84 23.52 16.72
CA SER A 322 5.15 23.63 17.34
C SER A 322 5.35 22.61 18.45
N GLY A 323 4.28 22.30 19.21
CA GLY A 323 4.26 21.27 20.23
C GLY A 323 4.58 19.87 19.69
N VAL A 324 4.25 19.57 18.46
CA VAL A 324 4.62 18.28 17.82
C VAL A 324 6.14 18.12 17.76
N PHE A 325 6.88 19.15 17.36
CA PHE A 325 8.34 19.09 17.23
C PHE A 325 9.06 19.01 18.58
N THR A 326 8.45 19.47 19.66
CA THR A 326 9.03 19.40 21.00
C THR A 326 8.64 18.13 21.74
N ASN A 327 7.38 17.73 21.65
CA ASN A 327 6.82 16.64 22.45
C ASN A 327 7.00 15.26 21.81
N PHE A 328 7.07 15.19 20.48
CA PHE A 328 7.13 13.93 19.72
C PHE A 328 8.39 13.81 18.86
N ARG A 329 9.46 14.52 19.25
CA ARG A 329 10.74 14.54 18.52
C ARG A 329 11.34 13.14 18.38
N ASP A 330 11.32 12.38 19.45
CA ASP A 330 11.98 11.08 19.53
C ASP A 330 11.26 10.05 18.64
N GLU A 331 9.92 10.11 18.58
CA GLU A 331 9.10 9.24 17.72
C GLU A 331 9.38 9.52 16.23
N PHE A 332 9.58 10.79 15.85
CA PHE A 332 10.00 11.16 14.50
C PHE A 332 11.40 10.62 14.17
N ILE A 333 12.35 10.77 15.09
CA ILE A 333 13.72 10.26 14.90
C ILE A 333 13.70 8.75 14.73
N TRP A 334 13.02 8.00 15.61
CA TRP A 334 12.93 6.55 15.50
C TRP A 334 12.24 6.11 14.22
N SER A 335 11.13 6.75 13.85
CA SER A 335 10.43 6.45 12.59
C SER A 335 11.32 6.68 11.37
N LEU A 336 12.10 7.77 11.31
CA LEU A 336 13.01 8.07 10.21
C LEU A 336 14.19 7.10 10.17
N LEU A 337 14.78 6.72 11.31
CA LEU A 337 15.88 5.76 11.39
C LEU A 337 15.44 4.37 10.92
N ILE A 338 14.29 3.89 11.41
CA ILE A 338 13.71 2.61 10.98
C ILE A 338 13.40 2.67 9.49
N ALA A 339 12.79 3.76 9.01
CA ALA A 339 12.46 3.94 7.60
C ALA A 339 13.70 3.91 6.69
N ALA A 340 14.76 4.62 7.05
CA ALA A 340 16.00 4.66 6.26
C ALA A 340 16.69 3.28 6.24
N ALA A 341 16.79 2.62 7.39
CA ALA A 341 17.39 1.28 7.49
C ALA A 341 16.59 0.24 6.70
N ALA A 342 15.27 0.19 6.89
CA ALA A 342 14.40 -0.74 6.18
C ALA A 342 14.39 -0.47 4.67
N ALA A 343 14.29 0.80 4.24
CA ALA A 343 14.37 1.17 2.82
C ALA A 343 15.67 0.72 2.18
N THR A 344 16.79 0.83 2.89
CA THR A 344 18.10 0.39 2.38
C THR A 344 18.14 -1.12 2.20
N ILE A 345 17.75 -1.89 3.23
CA ILE A 345 17.80 -3.34 3.20
C ILE A 345 16.80 -3.89 2.16
N VAL A 346 15.56 -3.40 2.14
CA VAL A 346 14.55 -3.88 1.20
C VAL A 346 14.90 -3.55 -0.24
N SER A 347 15.47 -2.36 -0.51
CA SER A 347 15.89 -1.96 -1.86
C SER A 347 17.04 -2.84 -2.37
N VAL A 348 18.06 -3.08 -1.55
CA VAL A 348 19.17 -3.97 -1.91
C VAL A 348 18.66 -5.39 -2.13
N THR A 349 17.82 -5.92 -1.22
CA THR A 349 17.29 -7.29 -1.33
C THR A 349 16.43 -7.45 -2.59
N ALA A 350 15.50 -6.53 -2.84
CA ALA A 350 14.63 -6.56 -4.02
C ALA A 350 15.42 -6.39 -5.33
N MET A 351 16.46 -5.54 -5.33
CA MET A 351 17.35 -5.36 -6.46
C MET A 351 18.10 -6.66 -6.80
N LEU A 352 18.67 -7.32 -5.81
CA LEU A 352 19.36 -8.60 -5.99
C LEU A 352 18.40 -9.69 -6.48
N LEU A 353 17.24 -9.82 -5.84
CA LEU A 353 16.22 -10.78 -6.25
C LEU A 353 15.76 -10.53 -7.70
N ALA A 354 15.46 -9.28 -8.06
CA ALA A 354 15.06 -8.92 -9.41
C ALA A 354 16.17 -9.22 -10.44
N TRP A 355 17.44 -8.94 -10.12
CA TRP A 355 18.55 -9.20 -11.04
C TRP A 355 18.77 -10.67 -11.32
N TYR A 356 18.84 -11.50 -10.27
CA TYR A 356 19.16 -12.92 -10.43
C TYR A 356 17.97 -13.77 -10.86
N CYS A 357 16.77 -13.48 -10.32
CA CYS A 357 15.60 -14.31 -10.58
C CYS A 357 15.00 -14.12 -12.00
N ARG A 358 15.23 -12.98 -12.66
CA ARG A 358 14.67 -12.70 -14.00
C ARG A 358 15.21 -13.59 -15.11
N ARG A 359 16.39 -14.20 -14.91
CA ARG A 359 17.11 -14.96 -15.95
C ARG A 359 16.59 -16.36 -16.20
N SER A 360 15.95 -16.96 -15.21
CA SER A 360 15.45 -18.34 -15.29
C SER A 360 13.96 -18.43 -14.97
N MET A 361 13.28 -19.42 -15.53
CA MET A 361 11.88 -19.69 -15.22
C MET A 361 11.70 -20.06 -13.74
N PHE A 362 12.64 -20.84 -13.17
CA PHE A 362 12.65 -21.18 -11.76
C PHE A 362 12.79 -19.93 -10.87
N GLY A 363 13.68 -19.00 -11.23
CA GLY A 363 13.80 -17.72 -10.53
C GLY A 363 12.52 -16.90 -10.55
N LYS A 364 11.84 -16.81 -11.70
CA LYS A 364 10.55 -16.12 -11.83
C LYS A 364 9.48 -16.76 -10.94
N ILE A 365 9.39 -18.08 -10.90
CA ILE A 365 8.46 -18.81 -10.03
C ILE A 365 8.80 -18.56 -8.55
N PHE A 366 10.06 -18.68 -8.18
CA PHE A 366 10.52 -18.41 -6.80
C PHE A 366 10.18 -16.98 -6.37
N LEU A 367 10.43 -16.00 -7.23
CA LEU A 367 10.11 -14.60 -6.95
C LEU A 367 8.59 -14.37 -6.82
N GLY A 368 7.81 -15.00 -7.70
CA GLY A 368 6.35 -14.95 -7.66
C GLY A 368 5.77 -15.57 -6.38
N LEU A 369 6.34 -16.71 -5.94
CA LEU A 369 5.97 -17.34 -4.67
C LEU A 369 6.33 -16.47 -3.47
N THR A 370 7.55 -15.92 -3.43
CA THR A 370 8.01 -15.01 -2.38
C THR A 370 7.10 -13.78 -2.29
N PHE A 371 6.83 -13.16 -3.45
CA PHE A 371 5.89 -12.04 -3.55
C PHE A 371 4.51 -12.43 -3.01
N GLY A 372 3.96 -13.56 -3.48
CA GLY A 372 2.62 -14.01 -3.11
C GLY A 372 2.48 -14.28 -1.61
N ILE A 373 3.42 -15.03 -1.03
CA ILE A 373 3.39 -15.36 0.40
C ILE A 373 3.50 -14.10 1.26
N LEU A 374 4.48 -13.24 1.00
CA LEU A 374 4.68 -12.02 1.78
C LEU A 374 3.56 -11.00 1.57
N ALA A 375 3.02 -10.88 0.35
CA ALA A 375 1.87 -10.01 0.09
C ALA A 375 0.61 -10.47 0.82
N ALA A 376 0.41 -11.76 0.95
CA ALA A 376 -0.76 -12.33 1.61
C ALA A 376 -0.66 -12.34 3.14
N THR A 377 0.57 -12.28 3.70
CA THR A 377 0.78 -12.35 5.15
C THR A 377 0.34 -11.05 5.83
N PRO A 378 -0.59 -11.09 6.80
CA PRO A 378 -0.98 -9.92 7.58
C PRO A 378 0.19 -9.29 8.31
N GLY A 379 0.18 -7.95 8.45
CA GLY A 379 1.23 -7.22 9.16
C GLY A 379 1.48 -7.74 10.57
N PRO A 380 0.44 -7.88 11.43
CA PRO A 380 0.62 -8.42 12.78
C PRO A 380 1.23 -9.82 12.81
N SER A 381 0.90 -10.68 11.83
CA SER A 381 1.49 -12.02 11.73
C SER A 381 3.00 -11.97 11.46
N ILE A 382 3.46 -11.02 10.63
CA ILE A 382 4.90 -10.79 10.39
C ILE A 382 5.59 -10.39 11.71
N GLY A 383 5.04 -9.41 12.43
CA GLY A 383 5.60 -8.97 13.71
C GLY A 383 5.64 -10.08 14.74
N LEU A 384 4.56 -10.87 14.87
CA LEU A 384 4.50 -12.02 15.77
C LEU A 384 5.55 -13.09 15.44
N MET A 385 5.74 -13.41 14.14
CA MET A 385 6.75 -14.36 13.69
C MET A 385 8.16 -13.89 14.04
N ILE A 386 8.46 -12.60 13.86
CA ILE A 386 9.76 -12.03 14.22
C ILE A 386 9.96 -12.05 15.72
N GLY A 387 8.97 -11.62 16.51
CA GLY A 387 9.03 -11.70 17.97
C GLY A 387 9.35 -13.12 18.46
N LYS A 388 8.67 -14.13 17.92
CA LYS A 388 8.94 -15.53 18.24
C LYS A 388 10.33 -15.99 17.78
N LEU A 389 10.78 -15.59 16.59
CA LEU A 389 12.10 -15.96 16.07
C LEU A 389 13.23 -15.45 16.99
N PHE A 390 13.12 -14.22 17.44
CA PHE A 390 14.13 -13.62 18.30
C PHE A 390 14.11 -14.17 19.72
N SER A 391 12.91 -14.37 20.31
CA SER A 391 12.76 -14.86 21.69
C SER A 391 13.00 -16.36 21.82
N ALA A 392 12.59 -17.18 20.84
CA ALA A 392 12.75 -18.63 20.88
C ALA A 392 14.14 -19.12 20.49
N SER A 393 15.02 -18.26 20.00
CA SER A 393 16.36 -18.64 19.55
C SER A 393 17.27 -19.16 20.69
N GLY A 394 16.97 -18.82 21.95
CA GLY A 394 17.82 -19.14 23.09
C GLY A 394 19.19 -18.42 23.10
N LEU A 395 19.45 -17.58 22.08
CA LEU A 395 20.70 -16.83 21.94
C LEU A 395 20.56 -15.45 22.59
N SER A 396 21.41 -15.16 23.58
CA SER A 396 21.42 -13.86 24.26
C SER A 396 21.59 -12.66 23.30
N LEU A 397 22.31 -12.86 22.20
CA LEU A 397 22.46 -11.84 21.15
C LEU A 397 21.12 -11.52 20.47
N MET A 398 20.30 -12.52 20.16
CA MET A 398 19.00 -12.30 19.52
C MET A 398 18.05 -11.56 20.45
N VAL A 399 18.00 -11.95 21.73
CA VAL A 399 17.21 -11.26 22.76
C VAL A 399 17.68 -9.79 22.90
N TYR A 400 19.01 -9.57 22.94
CA TYR A 400 19.56 -8.21 22.98
C TYR A 400 19.17 -7.38 21.75
N LEU A 401 19.26 -7.96 20.55
CA LEU A 401 18.86 -7.28 19.30
C LEU A 401 17.37 -6.94 19.29
N TYR A 402 16.53 -7.80 19.87
CA TYR A 402 15.10 -7.57 19.98
C TYR A 402 14.75 -6.46 20.98
N ASP A 403 15.32 -6.53 22.19
CA ASP A 403 14.92 -5.66 23.31
C ASP A 403 15.62 -4.29 23.31
N ARG A 404 16.79 -4.19 22.67
CA ARG A 404 17.68 -3.02 22.81
C ARG A 404 18.01 -2.31 21.50
N THR A 405 17.55 -2.80 20.37
CA THR A 405 17.89 -2.22 19.06
C THR A 405 16.70 -2.11 18.14
N ILE A 406 16.86 -1.37 17.04
CA ILE A 406 15.85 -1.26 15.97
C ILE A 406 15.84 -2.47 15.03
N ALA A 407 16.59 -3.55 15.30
CA ALA A 407 16.73 -4.67 14.37
C ALA A 407 15.39 -5.37 14.10
N ALA A 408 14.61 -5.67 15.13
CA ALA A 408 13.33 -6.35 14.99
C ALA A 408 12.30 -5.52 14.18
N PRO A 409 12.02 -4.24 14.50
CA PRO A 409 11.13 -3.42 13.69
C PRO A 409 11.65 -3.19 12.26
N VAL A 410 12.96 -3.07 12.05
CA VAL A 410 13.53 -2.96 10.69
C VAL A 410 13.27 -4.22 9.87
N ILE A 411 13.51 -5.42 10.44
CA ILE A 411 13.28 -6.71 9.73
C ILE A 411 11.77 -6.89 9.46
N ALA A 412 10.90 -6.56 10.41
CA ALA A 412 9.45 -6.62 10.22
C ALA A 412 9.01 -5.74 9.04
N ASN A 413 9.54 -4.53 9.00
CA ASN A 413 9.28 -3.55 7.97
C ASN A 413 9.81 -4.01 6.60
N VAL A 414 11.02 -4.58 6.54
CA VAL A 414 11.59 -5.16 5.31
C VAL A 414 10.68 -6.26 4.75
N LEU A 415 10.24 -7.22 5.57
CA LEU A 415 9.37 -8.30 5.12
C LEU A 415 7.99 -7.77 4.68
N PHE A 416 7.47 -6.76 5.36
CA PHE A 416 6.21 -6.12 4.99
C PHE A 416 6.30 -5.38 3.66
N LEU A 417 7.42 -4.71 3.38
CA LEU A 417 7.62 -3.90 2.18
C LEU A 417 8.14 -4.68 0.96
N LEU A 418 8.75 -5.85 1.16
CA LEU A 418 9.33 -6.62 0.07
C LEU A 418 8.36 -6.89 -1.10
N PRO A 419 7.06 -7.20 -0.87
CA PRO A 419 6.08 -7.32 -1.96
C PRO A 419 5.87 -6.04 -2.77
N ILE A 420 6.11 -4.87 -2.19
CA ILE A 420 6.02 -3.59 -2.90
C ILE A 420 7.31 -3.32 -3.66
N ALA A 421 8.45 -3.64 -3.08
CA ALA A 421 9.77 -3.40 -3.66
C ALA A 421 10.05 -4.32 -4.86
N ILE A 422 9.68 -5.60 -4.80
CA ILE A 422 9.95 -6.58 -5.86
C ILE A 422 9.46 -6.11 -7.25
N PRO A 423 8.19 -5.69 -7.45
CA PRO A 423 7.73 -5.21 -8.75
C PRO A 423 8.47 -3.97 -9.25
N ILE A 424 8.82 -3.06 -8.33
CA ILE A 424 9.53 -1.83 -8.67
C ILE A 424 10.94 -2.15 -9.18
N PHE A 425 11.71 -2.94 -8.44
CA PHE A 425 13.06 -3.31 -8.86
C PHE A 425 13.06 -4.29 -10.04
N TRP A 426 12.03 -5.11 -10.18
CA TRP A 426 11.82 -5.90 -11.40
C TRP A 426 11.64 -5.01 -12.62
N PHE A 427 10.80 -3.99 -12.52
CA PHE A 427 10.62 -3.00 -13.59
C PHE A 427 11.93 -2.29 -13.93
N ILE A 428 12.70 -1.84 -12.94
CA ILE A 428 14.01 -1.20 -13.17
C ILE A 428 14.98 -2.16 -13.89
N ALA A 429 15.05 -3.41 -13.43
CA ALA A 429 15.89 -4.44 -14.05
C ALA A 429 15.47 -4.77 -15.49
N SER A 430 14.18 -4.70 -15.82
CA SER A 430 13.67 -4.94 -17.17
C SER A 430 14.00 -3.83 -18.17
N GLN A 431 14.33 -2.63 -17.71
CA GLN A 431 14.79 -1.53 -18.60
C GLN A 431 16.20 -1.74 -19.15
N ILE A 432 16.96 -2.71 -18.63
CA ILE A 432 18.32 -3.00 -19.09
C ILE A 432 18.24 -3.94 -20.29
N SER A 433 18.77 -3.49 -21.43
CA SER A 433 18.72 -4.22 -22.69
C SER A 433 19.35 -5.62 -22.58
N LYS A 434 18.65 -6.63 -23.11
CA LYS A 434 19.16 -8.01 -23.17
C LYS A 434 20.41 -8.11 -24.06
N ASP A 435 20.46 -7.33 -25.15
CA ASP A 435 21.59 -7.30 -26.05
C ASP A 435 22.85 -6.80 -25.36
N GLN A 436 22.75 -5.70 -24.57
CA GLN A 436 23.88 -5.19 -23.78
C GLN A 436 24.43 -6.25 -22.81
N GLN A 437 23.55 -7.02 -22.16
CA GLN A 437 23.97 -8.09 -21.26
C GLN A 437 24.62 -9.25 -21.99
N GLN A 438 24.09 -9.64 -23.16
CA GLN A 438 24.66 -10.69 -23.98
C GLN A 438 26.05 -10.30 -24.49
N HIS A 439 26.22 -9.06 -24.97
CA HIS A 439 27.54 -8.54 -25.38
C HIS A 439 28.55 -8.57 -24.22
N ALA A 440 28.15 -8.06 -23.04
CA ALA A 440 29.04 -8.10 -21.86
C ALA A 440 29.42 -9.53 -21.46
N THR A 441 28.48 -10.48 -21.59
CA THR A 441 28.76 -11.91 -21.31
C THR A 441 29.73 -12.51 -22.34
N LEU A 442 29.60 -12.15 -23.62
CA LEU A 442 30.50 -12.60 -24.67
C LEU A 442 31.93 -12.03 -24.48
N GLU A 443 32.02 -10.83 -23.93
CA GLU A 443 33.30 -10.19 -23.55
C GLU A 443 33.89 -10.75 -22.24
N GLY A 444 33.23 -11.72 -21.60
CA GLY A 444 33.69 -12.35 -20.36
C GLY A 444 33.44 -11.56 -19.09
N VAL A 445 32.58 -10.53 -19.13
CA VAL A 445 32.22 -9.73 -17.93
C VAL A 445 31.40 -10.56 -16.98
N SER A 446 31.83 -10.68 -15.72
CA SER A 446 31.15 -11.46 -14.70
C SER A 446 29.75 -10.89 -14.37
N ASP A 447 28.83 -11.75 -13.93
CA ASP A 447 27.45 -11.36 -13.54
C ASP A 447 27.41 -10.29 -12.47
N TRP A 448 28.31 -10.34 -11.50
CA TRP A 448 28.44 -9.33 -10.46
C TRP A 448 28.87 -7.97 -11.05
N SER A 449 29.82 -7.97 -11.94
CA SER A 449 30.25 -6.74 -12.62
C SER A 449 29.13 -6.15 -13.47
N GLN A 450 28.35 -6.99 -14.17
CA GLN A 450 27.17 -6.54 -14.91
C GLN A 450 26.10 -5.95 -13.98
N LEU A 451 25.83 -6.58 -12.82
CA LEU A 451 24.92 -6.01 -11.80
C LEU A 451 25.38 -4.62 -11.37
N VAL A 452 26.66 -4.48 -11.01
CA VAL A 452 27.19 -3.19 -10.53
C VAL A 452 27.11 -2.12 -11.61
N HIS A 453 27.58 -2.42 -12.84
CA HIS A 453 27.64 -1.42 -13.91
C HIS A 453 26.26 -1.08 -14.49
N PHE A 454 25.40 -2.08 -14.77
CA PHE A 454 24.13 -1.82 -15.44
C PHE A 454 23.00 -1.48 -14.46
N MET A 455 22.93 -2.20 -13.34
CA MET A 455 21.81 -2.03 -12.40
C MET A 455 22.11 -0.96 -11.35
N VAL A 456 23.28 -1.01 -10.68
CA VAL A 456 23.60 -0.07 -9.60
C VAL A 456 23.98 1.29 -10.18
N LEU A 457 25.06 1.34 -10.99
CA LEU A 457 25.59 2.60 -11.52
C LEU A 457 24.76 3.14 -12.70
N GLY A 458 24.35 2.27 -13.63
CA GLY A 458 23.59 2.68 -14.80
C GLY A 458 22.17 3.17 -14.48
N GLN A 459 21.57 2.67 -13.39
CA GLN A 459 20.22 3.03 -12.93
C GLN A 459 20.23 3.74 -11.58
N TRP A 460 21.34 4.37 -11.16
CA TRP A 460 21.50 4.92 -9.82
C TRP A 460 20.41 5.91 -9.42
N ARG A 461 19.98 6.79 -10.32
CA ARG A 461 18.88 7.74 -10.07
C ARG A 461 17.57 7.03 -9.83
N THR A 462 17.25 6.06 -10.69
CA THR A 462 16.00 5.28 -10.57
C THR A 462 16.00 4.45 -9.29
N ASN A 463 17.13 3.86 -8.93
CA ASN A 463 17.29 3.12 -7.67
C ASN A 463 17.15 4.05 -6.46
N LEU A 464 17.73 5.25 -6.50
CA LEU A 464 17.56 6.24 -5.43
C LEU A 464 16.12 6.72 -5.33
N GLY A 465 15.44 6.91 -6.47
CA GLY A 465 14.00 7.22 -6.49
C GLY A 465 13.17 6.10 -5.85
N ALA A 466 13.47 4.85 -6.17
CA ALA A 466 12.83 3.69 -5.55
C ALA A 466 13.11 3.60 -4.05
N TRP A 467 14.34 3.92 -3.60
CA TRP A 467 14.69 3.99 -2.19
C TRP A 467 13.85 5.04 -1.44
N PHE A 468 13.66 6.24 -2.00
CA PHE A 468 12.78 7.25 -1.38
C PHE A 468 11.33 6.78 -1.30
N LEU A 469 10.83 6.04 -2.28
CA LEU A 469 9.49 5.43 -2.19
C LEU A 469 9.42 4.40 -1.05
N MET A 470 10.43 3.54 -0.93
CA MET A 470 10.48 2.56 0.17
C MET A 470 10.60 3.25 1.53
N ALA A 471 11.36 4.34 1.64
CA ALA A 471 11.45 5.13 2.86
C ALA A 471 10.10 5.76 3.27
N ALA A 472 9.34 6.28 2.29
CA ALA A 472 8.00 6.80 2.54
C ALA A 472 7.03 5.73 3.03
N PHE A 473 7.01 4.57 2.39
CA PHE A 473 6.18 3.44 2.84
C PHE A 473 6.57 2.93 4.22
N SER A 474 7.88 2.80 4.47
CA SER A 474 8.43 2.36 5.75
C SER A 474 8.10 3.32 6.88
N PHE A 475 8.19 4.63 6.63
CA PHE A 475 7.85 5.66 7.60
C PHE A 475 6.39 5.57 8.08
N GLY A 476 5.49 5.15 7.20
CA GLY A 476 4.05 5.01 7.49
C GLY A 476 3.62 3.62 7.95
N GLU A 477 4.55 2.65 8.04
CA GLU A 477 4.21 1.29 8.38
C GLU A 477 3.91 1.16 9.87
N LEU A 478 2.78 0.54 10.19
CA LEU A 478 2.26 0.36 11.53
C LEU A 478 2.05 -1.12 11.86
N SER A 479 1.44 -1.86 10.92
CA SER A 479 0.81 -3.15 11.17
C SER A 479 1.77 -4.25 11.64
N ALA A 480 2.98 -4.29 11.09
CA ALA A 480 4.00 -5.26 11.50
C ALA A 480 4.92 -4.69 12.58
N THR A 481 5.25 -3.39 12.48
CA THR A 481 6.26 -2.75 13.34
C THR A 481 5.81 -2.65 14.79
N GLN A 482 4.54 -2.29 15.04
CA GLN A 482 4.04 -2.10 16.41
C GLN A 482 4.14 -3.35 17.31
N MET A 483 4.19 -4.56 16.71
CA MET A 483 4.27 -5.82 17.44
C MET A 483 5.68 -6.11 17.99
N VAL A 484 6.71 -5.42 17.49
CA VAL A 484 8.13 -5.72 17.73
C VAL A 484 8.95 -4.51 18.15
N LEU A 485 8.29 -3.42 18.54
CA LEU A 485 8.98 -2.24 19.07
C LEU A 485 9.60 -2.56 20.44
N PRO A 486 10.88 -2.24 20.65
CA PRO A 486 11.53 -2.38 21.95
C PRO A 486 10.85 -1.55 23.03
N PRO A 487 10.91 -1.98 24.29
CA PRO A 487 10.39 -1.20 25.42
C PRO A 487 10.99 0.22 25.48
N GLY A 488 10.14 1.23 25.64
CA GLY A 488 10.56 2.64 25.70
C GLY A 488 10.85 3.30 24.34
N MET A 489 10.65 2.58 23.23
CA MET A 489 10.73 3.12 21.88
C MET A 489 9.31 3.24 21.31
N ASP A 490 9.00 4.39 20.75
CA ASP A 490 7.73 4.59 20.02
C ASP A 490 7.98 5.19 18.64
N THR A 491 7.01 5.01 17.75
CA THR A 491 7.03 5.53 16.38
C THR A 491 5.82 6.41 16.13
N VAL A 492 5.95 7.34 15.16
CA VAL A 492 4.85 8.23 14.80
C VAL A 492 3.56 7.46 14.43
N PRO A 493 3.59 6.36 13.64
CA PRO A 493 2.38 5.59 13.36
C PRO A 493 1.72 4.98 14.60
N ARG A 494 2.50 4.43 15.53
CA ARG A 494 1.97 3.83 16.77
C ARG A 494 1.39 4.88 17.70
N LEU A 495 2.11 5.99 17.89
CA LEU A 495 1.62 7.14 18.66
C LEU A 495 0.30 7.66 18.07
N ALA A 496 0.25 7.86 16.75
CA ALA A 496 -0.94 8.34 16.06
C ALA A 496 -2.13 7.39 16.25
N LEU A 497 -1.93 6.07 16.14
CA LEU A 497 -2.97 5.07 16.39
C LEU A 497 -3.52 5.21 17.82
N GLY A 498 -2.65 5.31 18.82
CA GLY A 498 -3.05 5.51 20.22
C GLY A 498 -3.90 6.77 20.41
N MET A 499 -3.50 7.89 19.77
CA MET A 499 -4.26 9.14 19.83
C MET A 499 -5.60 9.05 19.10
N LEU A 500 -5.68 8.33 17.98
CA LEU A 500 -6.91 8.16 17.20
C LEU A 500 -8.00 7.39 17.95
N HIS A 501 -7.66 6.50 18.87
CA HIS A 501 -8.65 5.83 19.73
C HIS A 501 -9.44 6.81 20.61
N ALA A 502 -8.82 7.93 21.01
CA ALA A 502 -9.49 9.01 21.72
C ALA A 502 -10.26 9.98 20.80
N GLY A 503 -10.16 9.78 19.48
CA GLY A 503 -10.70 10.67 18.45
C GLY A 503 -9.73 11.79 18.06
N VAL A 504 -10.03 12.49 16.96
CA VAL A 504 -9.17 13.54 16.42
C VAL A 504 -9.35 14.84 17.21
N ASN A 505 -8.40 15.14 18.08
CA ASN A 505 -8.25 16.43 18.78
C ASN A 505 -7.21 17.33 18.09
N GLU A 506 -6.89 18.50 18.68
CA GLU A 506 -5.91 19.46 18.12
C GLU A 506 -4.52 18.83 17.97
N SER A 507 -4.07 18.06 18.96
CA SER A 507 -2.74 17.41 18.95
C SER A 507 -2.66 16.31 17.91
N THR A 508 -3.71 15.48 17.77
CA THR A 508 -3.79 14.44 16.75
C THR A 508 -3.79 15.04 15.34
N ALA A 509 -4.55 16.11 15.13
CA ALA A 509 -4.60 16.80 13.85
C ALA A 509 -3.27 17.49 13.53
N ALA A 510 -2.61 18.11 14.52
CA ALA A 510 -1.29 18.70 14.36
C ALA A 510 -0.23 17.64 14.02
N LEU A 511 -0.20 16.51 14.75
CA LEU A 511 0.69 15.38 14.44
C LEU A 511 0.49 14.89 13.01
N THR A 512 -0.77 14.74 12.60
CA THR A 512 -1.13 14.30 11.22
C THR A 512 -0.61 15.29 10.18
N LEU A 513 -0.80 16.59 10.36
CA LEU A 513 -0.32 17.63 9.44
C LEU A 513 1.21 17.66 9.35
N VAL A 514 1.91 17.56 10.50
CA VAL A 514 3.38 17.55 10.52
C VAL A 514 3.92 16.29 9.84
N THR A 515 3.23 15.15 9.97
CA THR A 515 3.61 13.88 9.32
C THR A 515 3.56 13.98 7.79
N LEU A 516 2.75 14.86 7.21
CA LEU A 516 2.75 15.09 5.76
C LEU A 516 4.12 15.59 5.24
N LEU A 517 4.88 16.32 6.07
CA LEU A 517 6.14 16.91 5.67
C LEU A 517 7.17 15.87 5.18
N PRO A 518 7.60 14.87 5.99
CA PRO A 518 8.52 13.84 5.52
C PRO A 518 7.98 13.05 4.33
N VAL A 519 6.68 12.75 4.29
CA VAL A 519 6.08 12.03 3.14
C VAL A 519 6.18 12.85 1.85
N ILE A 520 5.86 14.15 1.90
CA ILE A 520 5.98 15.04 0.74
C ILE A 520 7.43 15.20 0.33
N LEU A 521 8.38 15.29 1.26
CA LEU A 521 9.81 15.36 0.96
C LEU A 521 10.30 14.08 0.27
N PHE A 522 9.94 12.90 0.75
CA PHE A 522 10.28 11.63 0.10
C PHE A 522 9.67 11.55 -1.31
N CYS A 523 8.40 11.95 -1.49
CA CYS A 523 7.78 12.03 -2.81
C CYS A 523 8.51 13.00 -3.74
N PHE A 524 8.90 14.16 -3.25
CA PHE A 524 9.60 15.18 -4.03
C PHE A 524 10.96 14.69 -4.51
N PHE A 525 11.77 14.11 -3.63
CA PHE A 525 13.06 13.53 -4.00
C PHE A 525 12.91 12.35 -4.96
N ALA A 526 11.93 11.47 -4.74
CA ALA A 526 11.64 10.39 -5.67
C ALA A 526 11.30 10.94 -7.07
N GLN A 527 10.46 11.97 -7.17
CA GLN A 527 10.10 12.59 -8.45
C GLN A 527 11.30 13.22 -9.16
N ILE A 528 12.20 13.89 -8.44
CA ILE A 528 13.44 14.43 -9.00
C ILE A 528 14.31 13.29 -9.58
N CYS A 529 14.43 12.18 -8.86
CA CYS A 529 15.22 11.04 -9.30
C CYS A 529 14.63 10.37 -10.55
N PHE A 530 13.30 10.26 -10.64
CA PHE A 530 12.62 9.69 -11.82
C PHE A 530 12.46 10.67 -12.99
N ALA A 531 12.77 11.96 -12.80
CA ALA A 531 12.68 12.92 -13.88
C ALA A 531 13.66 12.54 -15.02
N PRO A 532 13.19 12.51 -16.30
CA PRO A 532 14.06 12.21 -17.42
C PRO A 532 15.19 13.25 -17.48
N GLU A 533 16.41 12.80 -17.72
CA GLU A 533 17.49 13.71 -18.04
C GLU A 533 17.09 14.52 -19.26
N ARG A 534 17.11 15.85 -19.13
CA ARG A 534 17.10 16.70 -20.30
C ARG A 534 18.39 16.41 -21.04
N ARG A 535 18.36 15.47 -22.00
CA ARG A 535 19.43 15.39 -22.99
C ARG A 535 19.49 16.76 -23.61
N LEU A 536 20.53 17.52 -23.28
CA LEU A 536 20.94 18.67 -24.08
C LEU A 536 21.02 18.14 -25.50
N ARG A 537 20.04 18.47 -26.34
CA ARG A 537 20.19 18.30 -27.77
C ARG A 537 21.37 19.20 -28.11
N VAL A 538 22.51 18.59 -28.28
CA VAL A 538 23.58 19.19 -29.06
C VAL A 538 23.02 19.21 -30.47
N GLU A 539 22.51 20.39 -30.88
CA GLU A 539 22.16 20.72 -32.26
C GLU A 539 23.43 20.74 -33.10
#